data_f95719bf545d208fe31f0602877806bf
#
_entry.id   f95719bf545d208fe31f0602877806bf
#
_cell.length_a   1.000
_cell.length_b   1.000
_cell.length_c   1.000
_cell.angle_alpha   90.00
_cell.angle_beta   90.00
_cell.angle_gamma   90.00
#
_symmetry.space_group_name_H-M   'P 1'
#
loop_
_entity.id
_entity.type
_entity.pdbx_description
1 polymer ?
#
loop_
_entity_poly.entity_id
_entity_poly.type
_entity_poly.pdbx_seq_one_letter_code
_entity_poly.pdbx_strand_id
1 'polypeptide(L)'
;NLLQNAQDASAEQAAAAQQPAAPVRLTTHWNATSGRVRLTVSDSGGGFAPHILQRALEPYVTSKASGTGLGLAVVKKIADEHGARLDLVNRMENGKVAGAQVSLSFAPERMVGISQQV
;
A
#
# COMPACT_ATOMS: atom_id res chain seq x y z
N ASN A 1 -4.52 4.29 -7.02
CA ASN A 1 -4.96 4.22 -5.61
C ASN A 1 -3.80 4.01 -4.63
N LEU A 2 -2.94 3.02 -4.86
CA LEU A 2 -1.83 2.75 -3.93
C LEU A 2 -0.84 3.90 -3.86
N LEU A 3 -0.43 4.42 -5.01
CA LEU A 3 0.54 5.51 -5.05
C LEU A 3 -0.05 6.78 -4.45
N GLN A 4 -1.32 7.09 -4.73
CA GLN A 4 -1.98 8.26 -4.16
C GLN A 4 -2.10 8.13 -2.63
N ASN A 5 -2.50 6.97 -2.13
CA ASN A 5 -2.58 6.73 -0.69
C ASN A 5 -1.22 6.92 -0.02
N ALA A 6 -0.16 6.40 -0.63
CA ALA A 6 1.19 6.51 -0.09
C ALA A 6 1.67 7.97 -0.09
N GLN A 7 1.39 8.72 -1.15
CA GLN A 7 1.75 10.14 -1.23
C GLN A 7 1.00 10.95 -0.17
N ASP A 8 -0.29 10.70 0.00
CA ASP A 8 -1.10 11.41 1.01
C ASP A 8 -0.58 11.13 2.41
N ALA A 9 -0.29 9.87 2.73
CA ALA A 9 0.21 9.48 4.05
C ALA A 9 1.57 10.12 4.34
N SER A 10 2.49 10.12 3.37
CA SER A 10 3.81 10.72 3.52
C SER A 10 3.72 12.23 3.69
N ALA A 11 2.83 12.89 2.94
CA ALA A 11 2.64 14.33 3.04
C ALA A 11 2.05 14.73 4.40
N GLU A 12 1.08 13.98 4.91
CA GLU A 12 0.48 14.23 6.22
C GLU A 12 1.53 14.11 7.34
N GLN A 13 2.34 13.07 7.29
CA GLN A 13 3.39 12.86 8.29
C GLN A 13 4.46 13.94 8.22
N ALA A 14 4.87 14.32 7.02
CA ALA A 14 5.87 15.38 6.82
C ALA A 14 5.36 16.72 7.35
N ALA A 15 4.10 17.04 7.09
CA ALA A 15 3.48 18.28 7.60
C ALA A 15 3.43 18.28 9.12
N ALA A 16 3.04 17.17 9.75
CA ALA A 16 3.00 17.06 11.21
C ALA A 16 4.38 17.19 11.85
N ALA A 17 5.42 16.68 11.19
CA ALA A 17 6.81 16.76 11.66
C ALA A 17 7.52 18.03 11.21
N GLN A 18 6.88 18.89 10.42
CA GLN A 18 7.47 20.09 9.83
C GLN A 18 8.73 19.79 9.03
N GLN A 19 8.67 18.69 8.24
CA GLN A 19 9.77 18.21 7.42
C GLN A 19 9.30 18.02 5.98
N PRO A 20 10.23 18.02 4.99
CA PRO A 20 9.86 17.67 3.62
C PRO A 20 9.35 16.23 3.55
N ALA A 21 8.39 15.98 2.66
CA ALA A 21 7.89 14.64 2.46
C ALA A 21 8.97 13.75 1.85
N ALA A 22 9.14 12.54 2.40
CA ALA A 22 10.03 11.55 1.83
C ALA A 22 9.39 10.94 0.56
N PRO A 23 10.20 10.49 -0.42
CA PRO A 23 9.67 9.87 -1.61
C PRO A 23 8.89 8.59 -1.29
N VAL A 24 7.81 8.37 -2.03
CA VAL A 24 7.15 7.07 -2.07
C VAL A 24 8.03 6.13 -2.90
N ARG A 25 8.18 4.90 -2.44
CA ARG A 25 8.99 3.91 -3.12
C ARG A 25 8.11 2.82 -3.73
N LEU A 26 8.32 2.58 -5.01
CA LEU A 26 7.69 1.47 -5.73
C LEU A 26 8.79 0.48 -6.10
N THR A 27 8.67 -0.77 -5.67
CA THR A 27 9.65 -1.81 -5.97
C THR A 27 8.97 -3.04 -6.53
N THR A 28 9.72 -3.80 -7.32
CA THR A 28 9.28 -5.10 -7.81
C THR A 28 10.32 -6.15 -7.46
N HIS A 29 9.87 -7.35 -7.20
CA HIS A 29 10.74 -8.47 -6.89
C HIS A 29 10.21 -9.74 -7.53
N TRP A 30 11.10 -10.43 -8.25
CA TRP A 30 10.82 -11.74 -8.84
C TRP A 30 11.31 -12.82 -7.89
N ASN A 31 10.41 -13.75 -7.51
CA ASN A 31 10.77 -14.92 -6.72
C ASN A 31 10.83 -16.13 -7.64
N ALA A 32 12.07 -16.60 -7.93
CA ALA A 32 12.27 -17.72 -8.86
C ALA A 32 11.70 -19.04 -8.31
N THR A 33 11.69 -19.22 -6.99
CA THR A 33 11.17 -20.45 -6.38
C THR A 33 9.66 -20.57 -6.52
N SER A 34 8.93 -19.49 -6.25
CA SER A 34 7.46 -19.50 -6.33
C SER A 34 6.94 -19.16 -7.73
N GLY A 35 7.79 -18.60 -8.60
CA GLY A 35 7.36 -18.09 -9.89
C GLY A 35 6.44 -16.89 -9.79
N ARG A 36 6.55 -16.11 -8.73
CA ARG A 36 5.67 -14.97 -8.48
C ARG A 36 6.44 -13.65 -8.51
N VAL A 37 5.74 -12.59 -8.92
CA VAL A 37 6.25 -11.22 -8.87
C VAL A 37 5.55 -10.49 -7.74
N ARG A 38 6.32 -9.77 -6.94
CA ARG A 38 5.79 -8.92 -5.88
C ARG A 38 6.01 -7.46 -6.24
N LEU A 39 4.92 -6.69 -6.24
CA LEU A 39 4.93 -5.25 -6.40
C LEU A 39 4.68 -4.64 -5.02
N THR A 40 5.54 -3.75 -4.57
CA THR A 40 5.45 -3.16 -3.23
C THR A 40 5.48 -1.65 -3.32
N VAL A 41 4.51 -1.00 -2.66
CA VAL A 41 4.47 0.46 -2.50
C VAL A 41 4.74 0.75 -1.03
N SER A 42 5.81 1.50 -0.76
CA SER A 42 6.23 1.88 0.60
C SER A 42 6.14 3.38 0.77
N ASP A 43 5.62 3.83 1.90
CA ASP A 43 5.55 5.24 2.24
C ASP A 43 6.28 5.54 3.55
N SER A 44 6.37 6.82 3.88
CA SER A 44 6.97 7.31 5.13
C SER A 44 5.93 8.06 5.96
N GLY A 45 4.68 7.62 5.89
CA GLY A 45 3.60 8.17 6.69
C GLY A 45 3.55 7.61 8.10
N GLY A 46 2.43 7.81 8.76
CA GLY A 46 2.22 7.33 10.12
C GLY A 46 1.91 5.83 10.24
N GLY A 47 1.82 5.13 9.12
CA GLY A 47 1.43 3.74 9.09
C GLY A 47 -0.06 3.54 9.34
N PHE A 48 -0.45 2.29 9.51
CA PHE A 48 -1.83 1.92 9.86
C PHE A 48 -1.94 1.65 11.35
N ALA A 49 -2.97 2.20 12.00
CA ALA A 49 -3.32 1.78 13.36
C ALA A 49 -3.74 0.30 13.34
N PRO A 50 -3.57 -0.45 14.45
CA PRO A 50 -3.91 -1.87 14.45
C PRO A 50 -5.35 -2.17 14.02
N HIS A 51 -6.31 -1.38 14.46
CA HIS A 51 -7.72 -1.58 14.08
C HIS A 51 -7.96 -1.28 12.60
N ILE A 52 -7.20 -0.34 12.03
CA ILE A 52 -7.27 -0.03 10.60
C ILE A 52 -6.64 -1.15 9.78
N LEU A 53 -5.52 -1.73 10.23
CA LEU A 53 -4.91 -2.87 9.54
C LEU A 53 -5.90 -4.02 9.38
N GLN A 54 -6.70 -4.29 10.41
CA GLN A 54 -7.68 -5.38 10.37
C GLN A 54 -8.83 -5.08 9.42
N ARG A 55 -9.16 -3.80 9.20
CA ARG A 55 -10.37 -3.40 8.48
C ARG A 55 -10.09 -2.56 7.24
N ALA A 56 -8.83 -2.35 6.89
CA ALA A 56 -8.46 -1.39 5.84
C ALA A 56 -9.02 -1.75 4.46
N LEU A 57 -9.36 -3.02 4.23
CA LEU A 57 -9.92 -3.49 2.96
C LEU A 57 -11.45 -3.42 2.92
N GLU A 58 -12.10 -3.08 4.02
CA GLU A 58 -13.54 -2.88 4.05
C GLU A 58 -13.90 -1.50 3.46
N PRO A 59 -15.04 -1.37 2.76
CA PRO A 59 -15.50 -0.07 2.29
C PRO A 59 -15.67 0.93 3.44
N TYR A 60 -15.39 2.19 3.16
CA TYR A 60 -15.62 3.33 4.06
C TYR A 60 -14.74 3.37 5.30
N VAL A 61 -13.68 2.54 5.37
CA VAL A 61 -12.70 2.61 6.45
C VAL A 61 -11.51 3.44 5.98
N THR A 62 -11.25 4.56 6.63
CA THR A 62 -10.12 5.43 6.29
C THR A 62 -9.74 6.30 7.49
N SER A 63 -8.44 6.59 7.61
CA SER A 63 -7.91 7.58 8.54
C SER A 63 -7.68 8.94 7.88
N LYS A 64 -7.92 9.06 6.57
CA LYS A 64 -7.71 10.30 5.83
C LYS A 64 -8.92 11.21 5.98
N ALA A 65 -8.70 12.48 6.31
CA ALA A 65 -9.77 13.45 6.49
C ALA A 65 -10.61 13.66 5.22
N SER A 66 -9.99 13.54 4.03
CA SER A 66 -10.64 13.71 2.75
C SER A 66 -10.95 12.40 2.05
N GLY A 67 -10.66 11.27 2.69
CA GLY A 67 -10.82 9.95 2.08
C GLY A 67 -12.25 9.46 2.12
N THR A 68 -12.64 8.70 1.10
CA THR A 68 -13.94 8.07 1.01
C THR A 68 -14.01 6.72 1.73
N GLY A 69 -12.85 6.13 2.04
CA GLY A 69 -12.74 4.80 2.61
C GLY A 69 -12.86 3.67 1.58
N LEU A 70 -12.80 3.99 0.28
CA LEU A 70 -12.96 2.99 -0.78
C LEU A 70 -11.65 2.62 -1.47
N GLY A 71 -10.55 3.38 -1.26
CA GLY A 71 -9.29 3.19 -2.01
C GLY A 71 -8.73 1.78 -1.91
N LEU A 72 -8.52 1.26 -0.70
CA LEU A 72 -7.98 -0.09 -0.52
C LEU A 72 -8.98 -1.19 -0.89
N ALA A 73 -10.28 -0.94 -0.71
CA ALA A 73 -11.31 -1.88 -1.14
C ALA A 73 -11.30 -2.07 -2.65
N VAL A 74 -11.10 -1.00 -3.41
CA VAL A 74 -10.96 -1.07 -4.87
C VAL A 74 -9.70 -1.86 -5.25
N VAL A 75 -8.58 -1.61 -4.57
CA VAL A 75 -7.33 -2.36 -4.79
C VAL A 75 -7.54 -3.85 -4.52
N LYS A 76 -8.24 -4.19 -3.44
CA LYS A 76 -8.55 -5.59 -3.10
C LYS A 76 -9.37 -6.26 -4.20
N LYS A 77 -10.38 -5.57 -4.72
CA LYS A 77 -11.20 -6.10 -5.82
C LYS A 77 -10.34 -6.36 -7.06
N ILE A 78 -9.49 -5.41 -7.44
CA ILE A 78 -8.61 -5.55 -8.59
C ILE A 78 -7.64 -6.72 -8.37
N ALA A 79 -7.07 -6.83 -7.17
CA ALA A 79 -6.18 -7.94 -6.84
C ALA A 79 -6.88 -9.28 -6.99
N ASP A 80 -8.10 -9.41 -6.48
CA ASP A 80 -8.88 -10.65 -6.59
C ASP A 80 -9.19 -11.00 -8.04
N GLU A 81 -9.52 -10.01 -8.86
CA GLU A 81 -9.79 -10.22 -10.29
C GLU A 81 -8.56 -10.74 -11.05
N HIS A 82 -7.36 -10.38 -10.58
CA HIS A 82 -6.09 -10.80 -11.20
C HIS A 82 -5.46 -12.01 -10.51
N GLY A 83 -6.13 -12.59 -9.53
CA GLY A 83 -5.57 -13.70 -8.76
C GLY A 83 -4.35 -13.30 -7.95
N ALA A 84 -4.22 -12.03 -7.60
CA ALA A 84 -3.12 -11.52 -6.80
C ALA A 84 -3.41 -11.61 -5.31
N ARG A 85 -2.35 -11.69 -4.51
CA ARG A 85 -2.43 -11.61 -3.06
C ARG A 85 -2.09 -10.20 -2.63
N LEU A 86 -2.93 -9.63 -1.77
CA LEU A 86 -2.74 -8.30 -1.22
C LEU A 86 -2.28 -8.42 0.24
N ASP A 87 -1.23 -7.69 0.61
CA ASP A 87 -0.68 -7.71 1.95
C ASP A 87 -0.42 -6.28 2.43
N LEU A 88 -0.77 -6.00 3.69
CA LEU A 88 -0.62 -4.70 4.32
C LEU A 88 0.22 -4.86 5.58
N VAL A 89 1.30 -4.11 5.70
CA VAL A 89 2.13 -4.11 6.90
C VAL A 89 2.59 -2.69 7.22
N ASN A 90 2.94 -2.45 8.47
CA ASN A 90 3.65 -1.25 8.87
C ASN A 90 5.16 -1.51 8.78
N ARG A 91 5.90 -0.54 8.22
CA ARG A 91 7.37 -0.58 8.26
C ARG A 91 7.83 -0.12 9.63
N MET A 92 8.79 -0.82 10.18
CA MET A 92 9.34 -0.51 11.50
C MET A 92 10.80 -0.09 11.39
N GLU A 93 11.17 0.98 12.08
CA GLU A 93 12.56 1.42 12.23
C GLU A 93 12.80 1.75 13.70
N ASN A 94 13.83 1.15 14.28
CA ASN A 94 14.19 1.38 15.70
C ASN A 94 13.00 1.16 16.65
N GLY A 95 12.16 0.16 16.37
CA GLY A 95 11.02 -0.18 17.18
C GLY A 95 9.80 0.72 17.01
N LYS A 96 9.84 1.67 16.07
CA LYS A 96 8.75 2.60 15.82
C LYS A 96 8.23 2.45 14.40
N VAL A 97 6.95 2.76 14.19
CA VAL A 97 6.36 2.77 12.85
C VAL A 97 6.99 3.90 12.04
N ALA A 98 7.55 3.54 10.87
CA ALA A 98 8.19 4.49 9.95
C ALA A 98 7.39 4.70 8.66
N GLY A 99 6.31 3.98 8.48
CA GLY A 99 5.45 4.09 7.31
C GLY A 99 4.64 2.84 7.10
N ALA A 100 3.92 2.81 5.98
CA ALA A 100 3.12 1.68 5.57
C ALA A 100 3.70 1.03 4.31
N GLN A 101 3.38 -0.23 4.11
CA GLN A 101 3.82 -0.99 2.97
C GLN A 101 2.67 -1.85 2.48
N VAL A 102 2.33 -1.69 1.20
CA VAL A 102 1.26 -2.46 0.56
C VAL A 102 1.88 -3.26 -0.57
N SER A 103 1.67 -4.56 -0.58
CA SER A 103 2.25 -5.46 -1.57
C SER A 103 1.18 -6.23 -2.32
N LEU A 104 1.42 -6.40 -3.62
CA LEU A 104 0.64 -7.29 -4.49
C LEU A 104 1.58 -8.37 -5.01
N SER A 105 1.14 -9.62 -4.93
CA SER A 105 1.92 -10.76 -5.42
C SER A 105 1.11 -11.55 -6.43
N PHE A 106 1.63 -11.74 -7.64
CA PHE A 106 0.92 -12.46 -8.69
C PHE A 106 1.83 -13.37 -9.50
N ALA A 107 1.17 -14.34 -10.18
CA ALA A 107 1.82 -15.11 -11.22
C ALA A 107 2.02 -14.22 -12.45
N PRO A 108 3.14 -14.38 -13.20
CA PRO A 108 3.49 -13.48 -14.31
C PRO A 108 2.43 -13.38 -15.40
N GLU A 109 1.74 -14.46 -15.69
CA GLU A 109 0.72 -14.49 -16.74
C GLU A 109 -0.50 -13.62 -16.44
N ARG A 110 -0.62 -13.11 -15.21
CA ARG A 110 -1.73 -12.27 -14.78
C ARG A 110 -1.35 -10.79 -14.63
N MET A 111 -0.16 -10.42 -15.06
CA MET A 111 0.32 -9.05 -14.91
C MET A 111 -0.09 -8.13 -16.04
N VAL A 112 -0.62 -8.65 -17.14
CA VAL A 112 -0.99 -7.86 -18.30
C VAL A 112 -2.08 -6.87 -17.91
N GLY A 113 -1.83 -5.55 -18.14
CA GLY A 113 -2.77 -4.49 -17.83
C GLY A 113 -2.74 -4.00 -16.40
N ILE A 114 -2.01 -4.66 -15.49
CA ILE A 114 -2.01 -4.29 -14.08
C ILE A 114 -1.36 -2.91 -13.83
N SER A 115 -0.42 -2.51 -14.69
CA SER A 115 0.29 -1.22 -14.54
C SER A 115 -0.64 -0.02 -14.58
N GLN A 116 -1.80 -0.15 -15.20
CA GLN A 116 -2.80 0.92 -15.23
C GLN A 116 -3.65 0.99 -13.97
N GLN A 117 -3.58 -0.03 -13.14
CA GLN A 117 -4.38 -0.17 -11.92
C GLN A 117 -3.66 0.30 -10.66
N VAL A 118 -2.36 0.44 -10.74
CA VAL A 118 -1.52 0.87 -9.63
C VAL A 118 -1.42 2.40 -9.57
#